data_eb15605c61239dc3718dd95ade6dce1b
#
_entry.id   eb15605c61239dc3718dd95ade6dce1b
#
_cell.length_a   1.000
_cell.length_b   1.000
_cell.length_c   1.000
_cell.angle_alpha   90.00
_cell.angle_beta   90.00
_cell.angle_gamma   90.00
#
_symmetry.space_group_name_H-M   'P 1'
#
loop_
_entity.id
_entity.type
_entity.pdbx_description
1 polymer ?
#
loop_
_entity_poly.entity_id
_entity_poly.type
_entity_poly.pdbx_seq_one_letter_code
_entity_poly.pdbx_strand_id
1 'polypeptide(L)'
;STRWLPRAVAQLKEEYPQITVSVISGSPMQVDNWLRDGSAEIGVTDRRWTGAEMDWTKLLDDPFLAVLPPDSDAPDPMPAAYLSGKAVIIPDYGANTDTTRVFTRAGVEPAYTDDRLNNRSVLAAVAAGLGSTVFSRLELDYYAQQNLTVRAIDPPCMRELGVAMRPAVKNNPVVRSLLRALRRAAADDIA
;
A
#
# COMPACT_ATOMS: atom_id res chain seq x y z
N SER A 1 5.29 -2.93 0.46
CA SER A 1 5.97 -4.14 1.01
C SER A 1 6.97 -4.76 0.03
N THR A 2 6.96 -4.37 -1.23
CA THR A 2 7.74 -5.01 -2.30
C THR A 2 9.26 -4.83 -2.21
N ARG A 3 9.75 -3.78 -1.56
CA ARG A 3 11.20 -3.55 -1.40
C ARG A 3 11.77 -4.18 -0.14
N TRP A 4 11.12 -4.01 0.99
CA TRP A 4 11.66 -4.41 2.29
C TRP A 4 11.32 -5.85 2.70
N LEU A 5 10.23 -6.44 2.19
CA LEU A 5 9.94 -7.84 2.47
C LEU A 5 11.03 -8.81 1.94
N PRO A 6 11.52 -8.71 0.70
CA PRO A 6 12.63 -9.54 0.24
C PRO A 6 13.91 -9.36 1.05
N ARG A 7 14.24 -8.12 1.47
CA ARG A 7 15.41 -7.86 2.32
C ARG A 7 15.29 -8.53 3.68
N ALA A 8 14.11 -8.43 4.32
CA ALA A 8 13.85 -9.08 5.59
C ALA A 8 13.93 -10.61 5.49
N VAL A 9 13.41 -11.18 4.40
CA VAL A 9 13.51 -12.63 4.14
C VAL A 9 14.97 -13.06 3.91
N ALA A 10 15.77 -12.26 3.21
CA ALA A 10 17.20 -12.55 3.02
C ALA A 10 17.94 -12.58 4.38
N GLN A 11 17.74 -11.58 5.23
CA GLN A 11 18.31 -11.56 6.58
C GLN A 11 17.87 -12.76 7.44
N LEU A 12 16.60 -13.13 7.35
CA LEU A 12 16.08 -14.30 8.06
C LEU A 12 16.78 -15.60 7.62
N LYS A 13 17.05 -15.75 6.31
CA LYS A 13 17.75 -16.93 5.79
C LYS A 13 19.21 -17.02 6.23
N GLU A 14 19.87 -15.88 6.45
CA GLU A 14 21.22 -15.84 7.04
C GLU A 14 21.21 -16.34 8.49
N GLU A 15 20.21 -15.92 9.28
CA GLU A 15 20.06 -16.33 10.69
C GLU A 15 19.58 -17.80 10.83
N TYR A 16 18.74 -18.24 9.89
CA TYR A 16 18.13 -19.57 9.87
C TYR A 16 18.28 -20.26 8.50
N PRO A 17 19.47 -20.75 8.12
CA PRO A 17 19.71 -21.31 6.77
C PRO A 17 18.84 -22.53 6.43
N GLN A 18 18.33 -23.24 7.45
CA GLN A 18 17.56 -24.48 7.28
C GLN A 18 16.07 -24.25 7.02
N ILE A 19 15.59 -22.99 7.18
CA ILE A 19 14.15 -22.72 6.95
C ILE A 19 13.86 -22.45 5.49
N THR A 20 12.68 -22.90 5.06
CA THR A 20 12.09 -22.47 3.77
C THR A 20 11.07 -21.37 4.03
N VAL A 21 11.23 -20.26 3.35
CA VAL A 21 10.27 -19.15 3.36
C VAL A 21 9.56 -19.10 2.04
N SER A 22 8.24 -19.24 2.07
CA SER A 22 7.36 -19.03 0.92
C SER A 22 6.69 -17.67 1.05
N VAL A 23 6.72 -16.87 -0.02
CA VAL A 23 6.06 -15.57 -0.07
C VAL A 23 4.95 -15.61 -1.11
N ILE A 24 3.73 -15.31 -0.67
CA ILE A 24 2.55 -15.22 -1.53
C ILE A 24 2.01 -13.79 -1.49
N SER A 25 1.43 -13.35 -2.58
CA SER A 25 0.82 -12.02 -2.69
C SER A 25 -0.64 -12.14 -3.02
N GLY A 26 -1.45 -11.27 -2.42
CA GLY A 26 -2.89 -11.22 -2.65
C GLY A 26 -3.48 -9.88 -2.20
N SER A 27 -4.78 -9.72 -2.41
CA SER A 27 -5.53 -8.59 -1.85
C SER A 27 -5.48 -8.61 -0.32
N PRO A 28 -5.71 -7.47 0.35
CA PRO A 28 -5.74 -7.43 1.82
C PRO A 28 -6.72 -8.45 2.44
N MET A 29 -7.87 -8.65 1.82
CA MET A 29 -8.86 -9.64 2.25
C MET A 29 -8.34 -11.08 2.11
N GLN A 30 -7.62 -11.39 1.03
CA GLN A 30 -6.98 -12.70 0.87
C GLN A 30 -5.90 -12.93 1.93
N VAL A 31 -5.11 -11.91 2.25
CA VAL A 31 -4.09 -11.99 3.32
C VAL A 31 -4.75 -12.28 4.67
N ASP A 32 -5.85 -11.60 5.01
CA ASP A 32 -6.58 -11.86 6.26
C ASP A 32 -7.13 -13.30 6.29
N ASN A 33 -7.70 -13.79 5.19
CA ASN A 33 -8.18 -15.17 5.09
C ASN A 33 -7.05 -16.20 5.28
N TRP A 34 -5.89 -16.01 4.65
CA TRP A 34 -4.73 -16.90 4.80
C TRP A 34 -4.16 -16.92 6.23
N LEU A 35 -4.25 -15.78 6.94
CA LEU A 35 -3.90 -15.74 8.36
C LEU A 35 -4.89 -16.53 9.21
N ARG A 36 -6.20 -16.42 8.92
CA ARG A 36 -7.27 -17.12 9.66
C ARG A 36 -7.22 -18.61 9.48
N ASP A 37 -7.07 -19.10 8.25
CA ASP A 37 -7.06 -20.53 7.92
C ASP A 37 -5.69 -21.19 8.16
N GLY A 38 -4.65 -20.40 8.39
CA GLY A 38 -3.29 -20.91 8.67
C GLY A 38 -2.44 -21.16 7.45
N SER A 39 -2.91 -20.80 6.25
CA SER A 39 -2.11 -20.87 5.02
C SER A 39 -0.92 -19.90 5.04
N ALA A 40 -0.99 -18.85 5.87
CA ALA A 40 0.13 -17.98 6.17
C ALA A 40 0.30 -17.80 7.68
N GLU A 41 1.56 -17.75 8.15
CA GLU A 41 1.90 -17.44 9.54
C GLU A 41 1.93 -15.94 9.81
N ILE A 42 2.40 -15.15 8.81
CA ILE A 42 2.61 -13.71 8.91
C ILE A 42 2.04 -13.04 7.66
N GLY A 43 1.31 -11.97 7.85
CA GLY A 43 0.83 -11.10 6.77
C GLY A 43 1.36 -9.68 6.93
N VAL A 44 1.86 -9.11 5.83
CA VAL A 44 2.15 -7.67 5.77
C VAL A 44 0.96 -7.00 5.11
N THR A 45 0.23 -6.20 5.88
CA THR A 45 -1.05 -5.65 5.44
C THR A 45 -1.37 -4.32 6.12
N ASP A 46 -2.42 -3.66 5.65
CA ASP A 46 -2.99 -2.47 6.27
C ASP A 46 -3.84 -2.86 7.50
N ARG A 47 -3.73 -2.08 8.57
CA ARG A 47 -4.48 -2.29 9.83
C ARG A 47 -5.98 -2.46 9.61
N ARG A 48 -6.55 -1.76 8.66
CA ARG A 48 -8.00 -1.79 8.36
C ARG A 48 -8.53 -3.15 7.92
N TRP A 49 -7.67 -3.96 7.34
CA TRP A 49 -8.00 -5.28 6.82
C TRP A 49 -7.60 -6.42 7.75
N THR A 50 -7.14 -6.08 8.94
CA THR A 50 -6.70 -7.06 9.94
C THR A 50 -7.80 -7.29 10.95
N GLY A 51 -8.22 -8.52 11.12
CA GLY A 51 -9.21 -8.92 12.13
C GLY A 51 -8.75 -8.57 13.56
N ALA A 52 -9.73 -8.30 14.44
CA ALA A 52 -9.46 -7.93 15.84
C ALA A 52 -8.76 -9.05 16.64
N GLU A 53 -8.90 -10.31 16.19
CA GLU A 53 -8.29 -11.49 16.79
C GLU A 53 -6.81 -11.67 16.44
N MET A 54 -6.29 -10.90 15.48
CA MET A 54 -4.89 -10.97 15.08
C MET A 54 -4.02 -10.06 15.93
N ASP A 55 -2.85 -10.55 16.33
CA ASP A 55 -1.78 -9.69 16.79
C ASP A 55 -1.27 -8.85 15.63
N TRP A 56 -1.33 -7.54 15.80
CA TRP A 56 -0.88 -6.60 14.79
C TRP A 56 0.21 -5.68 15.32
N THR A 57 1.23 -5.46 14.52
CA THR A 57 2.36 -4.58 14.85
C THR A 57 2.57 -3.60 13.72
N LYS A 58 2.42 -2.31 14.00
CA LYS A 58 2.70 -1.24 13.04
C LYS A 58 4.17 -1.24 12.62
N LEU A 59 4.41 -1.05 11.34
CA LEU A 59 5.74 -0.83 10.77
C LEU A 59 5.92 0.63 10.36
N LEU A 60 4.97 1.19 9.60
CA LEU A 60 5.06 2.55 9.10
C LEU A 60 3.69 3.14 8.74
N ASP A 61 3.66 4.46 8.57
CA ASP A 61 2.59 5.20 7.90
C ASP A 61 2.97 5.43 6.44
N ASP A 62 2.05 5.10 5.54
CA ASP A 62 2.23 5.23 4.10
C ASP A 62 1.24 6.27 3.56
N PRO A 63 1.68 7.50 3.26
CA PRO A 63 0.80 8.57 2.83
C PRO A 63 0.29 8.32 1.42
N PHE A 64 -0.95 8.72 1.16
CA PHE A 64 -1.52 8.81 -0.18
C PHE A 64 -1.12 10.11 -0.85
N LEU A 65 -0.75 10.00 -2.12
CA LEU A 65 -0.31 11.07 -2.98
C LEU A 65 -1.23 11.17 -4.19
N ALA A 66 -1.52 12.38 -4.63
CA ALA A 66 -2.16 12.61 -5.91
C ALA A 66 -1.15 12.41 -7.04
N VAL A 67 -1.55 11.67 -8.04
CA VAL A 67 -0.78 11.42 -9.25
C VAL A 67 -1.52 12.02 -10.43
N LEU A 68 -0.90 12.99 -11.06
CA LEU A 68 -1.48 13.88 -12.06
C LEU A 68 -0.71 13.74 -13.38
N PRO A 69 -1.33 14.12 -14.50
CA PRO A 69 -0.63 14.19 -15.77
C PRO A 69 0.67 15.02 -15.68
N PRO A 70 1.61 14.81 -16.61
CA PRO A 70 2.82 15.64 -16.72
C PRO A 70 2.48 17.13 -16.74
N ASP A 71 3.35 17.92 -16.17
CA ASP A 71 3.26 19.40 -16.20
C ASP A 71 1.97 19.99 -15.60
N SER A 72 1.28 19.23 -14.72
CA SER A 72 0.12 19.74 -13.99
C SER A 72 0.51 20.89 -13.07
N ASP A 73 -0.27 21.97 -13.12
CA ASP A 73 -0.12 23.18 -12.30
C ASP A 73 -0.72 23.07 -10.89
N ALA A 74 -1.13 21.86 -10.48
CA ALA A 74 -1.70 21.63 -9.16
C ALA A 74 -0.74 22.08 -8.04
N PRO A 75 -1.25 22.78 -7.01
CA PRO A 75 -0.43 23.18 -5.87
C PRO A 75 0.13 21.98 -5.09
N ASP A 76 1.13 22.21 -4.25
CA ASP A 76 1.67 21.22 -3.34
C ASP A 76 1.76 21.80 -1.92
N PRO A 77 1.00 21.32 -0.92
CA PRO A 77 0.00 20.23 -1.04
C PRO A 77 -1.20 20.61 -1.91
N MET A 78 -1.75 19.60 -2.60
CA MET A 78 -2.94 19.75 -3.43
C MET A 78 -4.20 19.58 -2.58
N PRO A 79 -5.10 20.59 -2.52
CA PRO A 79 -6.42 20.36 -1.90
C PRO A 79 -7.17 19.27 -2.67
N ALA A 80 -7.79 18.32 -1.94
CA ALA A 80 -8.55 17.24 -2.57
C ALA A 80 -9.66 17.80 -3.50
N ALA A 81 -10.23 18.95 -3.16
CA ALA A 81 -11.22 19.66 -3.97
C ALA A 81 -10.72 20.07 -5.38
N TYR A 82 -9.40 20.14 -5.59
CA TYR A 82 -8.83 20.39 -6.92
C TYR A 82 -9.27 19.34 -7.95
N LEU A 83 -9.57 18.13 -7.53
CA LEU A 83 -10.06 17.04 -8.38
C LEU A 83 -11.59 16.91 -8.42
N SER A 84 -12.35 17.83 -7.82
CA SER A 84 -13.80 17.83 -7.89
C SER A 84 -14.28 17.92 -9.35
N GLY A 85 -15.12 16.97 -9.76
CA GLY A 85 -15.63 16.88 -11.13
C GLY A 85 -14.59 16.53 -12.20
N LYS A 86 -13.31 16.37 -11.85
CA LYS A 86 -12.26 15.94 -12.79
C LYS A 86 -12.18 14.43 -12.87
N ALA A 87 -11.69 13.92 -14.01
CA ALA A 87 -11.54 12.48 -14.23
C ALA A 87 -10.52 11.89 -13.25
N VAL A 88 -10.96 10.88 -12.47
CA VAL A 88 -10.12 10.11 -11.56
C VAL A 88 -10.24 8.63 -11.89
N ILE A 89 -9.12 8.04 -12.24
CA ILE A 89 -8.99 6.64 -12.61
C ILE A 89 -8.79 5.82 -11.34
N ILE A 90 -9.63 4.80 -11.14
CA ILE A 90 -9.55 3.90 -9.99
C ILE A 90 -8.92 2.58 -10.42
N PRO A 91 -7.84 2.11 -9.75
CA PRO A 91 -7.32 0.77 -9.97
C PRO A 91 -8.35 -0.32 -9.69
N ASP A 92 -8.27 -1.45 -10.41
CA ASP A 92 -9.22 -2.58 -10.33
C ASP A 92 -9.09 -3.38 -9.01
N TYR A 93 -9.46 -2.76 -7.89
CA TYR A 93 -9.50 -3.41 -6.57
C TYR A 93 -10.86 -3.27 -5.84
N GLY A 94 -11.92 -2.91 -6.56
CA GLY A 94 -13.28 -2.83 -6.02
C GLY A 94 -13.66 -1.48 -5.41
N ALA A 95 -14.92 -1.35 -4.99
CA ALA A 95 -15.57 -0.09 -4.62
C ALA A 95 -14.99 0.63 -3.39
N ASN A 96 -14.18 -0.02 -2.57
CA ASN A 96 -13.53 0.54 -1.37
C ASN A 96 -12.02 0.70 -1.57
N THR A 97 -11.62 1.24 -2.69
CA THR A 97 -10.21 1.51 -2.97
C THR A 97 -9.69 2.64 -2.10
N ASP A 98 -8.38 2.68 -1.94
CA ASP A 98 -7.72 3.78 -1.23
C ASP A 98 -7.99 5.13 -1.90
N THR A 99 -8.14 5.15 -3.23
CA THR A 99 -8.49 6.35 -4.01
C THR A 99 -9.84 6.92 -3.58
N THR A 100 -10.91 6.10 -3.57
CA THR A 100 -12.25 6.55 -3.15
C THR A 100 -12.26 7.02 -1.71
N ARG A 101 -11.51 6.35 -0.82
CA ARG A 101 -11.41 6.73 0.59
C ARG A 101 -10.84 8.13 0.79
N VAL A 102 -9.81 8.50 0.03
CA VAL A 102 -9.22 9.85 0.12
C VAL A 102 -10.28 10.91 -0.16
N PHE A 103 -11.03 10.76 -1.23
CA PHE A 103 -12.04 11.73 -1.63
C PHE A 103 -13.29 11.70 -0.74
N THR A 104 -13.77 10.52 -0.36
CA THR A 104 -14.88 10.40 0.59
C THR A 104 -14.56 11.10 1.93
N ARG A 105 -13.34 10.91 2.43
CA ARG A 105 -12.89 11.55 3.68
C ARG A 105 -12.81 13.07 3.56
N ALA A 106 -12.50 13.58 2.37
CA ALA A 106 -12.44 15.01 2.10
C ALA A 106 -13.78 15.62 1.72
N GLY A 107 -14.84 14.82 1.58
CA GLY A 107 -16.17 15.28 1.12
C GLY A 107 -16.16 15.74 -0.33
N VAL A 108 -15.32 15.17 -1.17
CA VAL A 108 -15.13 15.54 -2.58
C VAL A 108 -15.63 14.41 -3.47
N GLU A 109 -16.31 14.76 -4.55
CA GLU A 109 -16.82 13.82 -5.56
C GLU A 109 -16.10 14.08 -6.91
N PRO A 110 -15.06 13.32 -7.24
CA PRO A 110 -14.47 13.33 -8.58
C PRO A 110 -15.39 12.64 -9.59
N ALA A 111 -15.14 12.87 -10.88
CA ALA A 111 -15.72 12.06 -11.95
C ALA A 111 -14.89 10.76 -12.07
N TYR A 112 -15.32 9.69 -11.42
CA TYR A 112 -14.63 8.41 -11.53
C TYR A 112 -14.80 7.81 -12.93
N THR A 113 -13.70 7.25 -13.46
CA THR A 113 -13.75 6.47 -14.71
C THR A 113 -14.11 5.01 -14.40
N ASP A 114 -14.83 4.37 -15.32
CA ASP A 114 -15.22 2.95 -15.20
C ASP A 114 -14.16 2.00 -15.82
N ASP A 115 -12.91 2.37 -15.73
CA ASP A 115 -11.79 1.59 -16.28
C ASP A 115 -11.37 0.50 -15.30
N ARG A 116 -11.18 -0.71 -15.82
CA ARG A 116 -10.66 -1.85 -15.05
C ARG A 116 -9.18 -2.04 -15.31
N LEU A 117 -8.37 -1.13 -14.80
CA LEU A 117 -6.94 -1.09 -15.04
C LEU A 117 -6.15 -1.55 -13.82
N ASN A 118 -5.09 -2.33 -14.06
CA ASN A 118 -4.11 -2.59 -13.01
C ASN A 118 -3.26 -1.34 -12.73
N ASN A 119 -2.53 -1.30 -11.62
CA ASN A 119 -1.77 -0.14 -11.17
C ASN A 119 -0.84 0.45 -12.25
N ARG A 120 -0.14 -0.40 -13.01
CA ARG A 120 0.79 0.06 -14.06
C ARG A 120 0.05 0.73 -15.22
N SER A 121 -1.08 0.14 -15.62
CA SER A 121 -1.93 0.69 -16.69
C SER A 121 -2.59 2.00 -16.27
N VAL A 122 -2.98 2.13 -15.00
CA VAL A 122 -3.49 3.40 -14.45
C VAL A 122 -2.45 4.50 -14.57
N LEU A 123 -1.20 4.25 -14.17
CA LEU A 123 -0.13 5.26 -14.26
C LEU A 123 0.17 5.63 -15.72
N ALA A 124 0.12 4.65 -16.65
CA ALA A 124 0.26 4.92 -18.07
C ALA A 124 -0.89 5.80 -18.62
N ALA A 125 -2.13 5.55 -18.18
CA ALA A 125 -3.28 6.36 -18.55
C ALA A 125 -3.18 7.79 -18.02
N VAL A 126 -2.71 7.97 -16.78
CA VAL A 126 -2.42 9.30 -16.20
C VAL A 126 -1.33 10.01 -16.98
N ALA A 127 -0.23 9.33 -17.33
CA ALA A 127 0.85 9.91 -18.13
C ALA A 127 0.38 10.33 -19.53
N ALA A 128 -0.63 9.65 -20.07
CA ALA A 128 -1.28 10.03 -21.34
C ALA A 128 -2.33 11.15 -21.21
N GLY A 129 -2.55 11.69 -20.00
CA GLY A 129 -3.50 12.79 -19.78
C GLY A 129 -4.97 12.37 -19.69
N LEU A 130 -5.26 11.06 -19.50
CA LEU A 130 -6.64 10.56 -19.47
C LEU A 130 -7.35 10.83 -18.13
N GLY A 131 -6.63 11.25 -17.09
CA GLY A 131 -7.18 11.59 -15.80
C GLY A 131 -6.09 11.67 -14.74
N SER A 132 -6.52 11.65 -13.49
CA SER A 132 -5.64 11.63 -12.32
C SER A 132 -5.92 10.38 -11.49
N THR A 133 -5.07 10.06 -10.52
CA THR A 133 -5.32 8.96 -9.59
C THR A 133 -4.71 9.26 -8.22
N VAL A 134 -4.90 8.36 -7.27
CA VAL A 134 -4.26 8.40 -5.95
C VAL A 134 -3.54 7.08 -5.73
N PHE A 135 -2.28 7.17 -5.35
CA PHE A 135 -1.47 6.03 -4.95
C PHE A 135 -0.83 6.27 -3.59
N SER A 136 -0.57 5.24 -2.84
CA SER A 136 0.31 5.38 -1.70
C SER A 136 1.75 5.58 -2.16
N ARG A 137 2.56 6.23 -1.33
CA ARG A 137 3.97 6.48 -1.64
C ARG A 137 4.72 5.20 -1.99
N LEU A 138 4.56 4.15 -1.19
CA LEU A 138 5.24 2.87 -1.42
C LEU A 138 4.83 2.17 -2.72
N GLU A 139 3.57 2.32 -3.14
CA GLU A 139 3.11 1.80 -4.43
C GLU A 139 3.68 2.63 -5.57
N LEU A 140 3.63 3.95 -5.43
CA LEU A 140 4.16 4.86 -6.44
C LEU A 140 5.67 4.65 -6.67
N ASP A 141 6.46 4.56 -5.61
CA ASP A 141 7.91 4.31 -5.68
C ASP A 141 8.25 2.99 -6.40
N TYR A 142 7.35 2.01 -6.31
CA TYR A 142 7.52 0.74 -7.01
C TYR A 142 7.17 0.81 -8.50
N TYR A 143 6.13 1.57 -8.87
CA TYR A 143 5.60 1.60 -10.23
C TYR A 143 6.05 2.80 -11.05
N ALA A 144 6.43 3.90 -10.43
CA ALA A 144 6.70 5.16 -11.12
C ALA A 144 8.04 5.11 -11.87
N GLN A 145 7.94 4.88 -13.17
CA GLN A 145 9.02 5.07 -14.14
C GLN A 145 8.63 6.10 -15.23
N GLN A 146 7.59 6.90 -14.98
CA GLN A 146 6.99 7.79 -15.95
C GLN A 146 7.10 9.24 -15.49
N ASN A 147 7.13 10.16 -16.44
CA ASN A 147 7.04 11.59 -16.14
C ASN A 147 5.63 11.91 -15.66
N LEU A 148 5.45 12.05 -14.35
CA LEU A 148 4.17 12.32 -13.69
C LEU A 148 4.33 13.45 -12.70
N THR A 149 3.30 14.26 -12.54
CA THR A 149 3.25 15.25 -11.46
C THR A 149 2.67 14.61 -10.20
N VAL A 150 3.44 14.60 -9.11
CA VAL A 150 3.04 14.03 -7.83
C VAL A 150 2.89 15.15 -6.80
N ARG A 151 1.79 15.12 -6.03
CA ARG A 151 1.50 16.11 -4.98
C ARG A 151 1.05 15.43 -3.69
N ALA A 152 1.43 16.01 -2.56
CA ALA A 152 0.79 15.70 -1.29
C ALA A 152 -0.69 16.11 -1.36
N ILE A 153 -1.57 15.39 -0.63
CA ILE A 153 -3.01 15.68 -0.61
C ILE A 153 -3.37 16.37 0.69
N ASP A 154 -4.20 17.41 0.61
CA ASP A 154 -4.75 18.11 1.75
C ASP A 154 -6.29 17.97 1.78
N PRO A 155 -6.90 17.49 2.87
CA PRO A 155 -6.27 17.01 4.10
C PRO A 155 -5.50 15.70 3.90
N PRO A 156 -4.41 15.48 4.66
CA PRO A 156 -3.58 14.30 4.48
C PRO A 156 -4.34 13.02 4.81
N CYS A 157 -4.16 12.01 3.98
CA CYS A 157 -4.69 10.68 4.19
C CYS A 157 -3.56 9.67 4.08
N MET A 158 -3.54 8.70 4.99
CA MET A 158 -2.52 7.66 5.00
C MET A 158 -3.10 6.32 5.42
N ARG A 159 -2.38 5.26 5.13
CA ARG A 159 -2.65 3.92 5.65
C ARG A 159 -1.58 3.50 6.64
N GLU A 160 -1.95 2.67 7.59
CA GLU A 160 -1.01 2.08 8.52
C GLU A 160 -0.62 0.68 8.01
N LEU A 161 0.62 0.53 7.59
CA LEU A 161 1.16 -0.78 7.22
C LEU A 161 1.82 -1.44 8.44
N GLY A 162 1.56 -2.71 8.59
CA GLY A 162 2.07 -3.49 9.70
C GLY A 162 2.14 -4.98 9.41
N VAL A 163 2.53 -5.71 10.43
CA VAL A 163 2.57 -7.17 10.42
C VAL A 163 1.41 -7.69 11.25
N ALA A 164 0.59 -8.51 10.63
CA ALA A 164 -0.48 -9.27 11.26
C ALA A 164 -0.07 -10.73 11.39
N MET A 165 -0.46 -11.39 12.50
CA MET A 165 -0.23 -12.81 12.74
C MET A 165 -1.23 -13.36 13.75
N ARG A 166 -1.46 -14.67 13.73
CA ARG A 166 -2.23 -15.30 14.80
C ARG A 166 -1.45 -15.24 16.12
N PRO A 167 -2.11 -15.07 17.27
CA PRO A 167 -1.45 -15.07 18.59
C PRO A 167 -0.61 -16.33 18.85
N ALA A 168 -1.03 -17.48 18.33
CA ALA A 168 -0.34 -18.75 18.52
C ALA A 168 1.10 -18.76 17.96
N VAL A 169 1.40 -17.99 16.91
CA VAL A 169 2.74 -17.98 16.29
C VAL A 169 3.64 -16.87 16.81
N LYS A 170 3.13 -15.92 17.56
CA LYS A 170 3.84 -14.73 18.06
C LYS A 170 5.15 -15.05 18.79
N ASN A 171 5.16 -16.14 19.56
CA ASN A 171 6.32 -16.54 20.36
C ASN A 171 7.32 -17.44 19.63
N ASN A 172 7.04 -17.80 18.36
CA ASN A 172 7.98 -18.54 17.53
C ASN A 172 9.26 -17.71 17.30
N PRO A 173 10.47 -18.23 17.60
CA PRO A 173 11.72 -17.49 17.44
C PRO A 173 11.95 -17.00 16.02
N VAL A 174 11.61 -17.80 15.00
CA VAL A 174 11.74 -17.45 13.58
C VAL A 174 10.81 -16.29 13.21
N VAL A 175 9.55 -16.32 13.67
CA VAL A 175 8.57 -15.25 13.48
C VAL A 175 9.06 -13.94 14.11
N ARG A 176 9.59 -14.02 15.33
CA ARG A 176 10.16 -12.84 16.03
C ARG A 176 11.37 -12.28 15.31
N SER A 177 12.22 -13.14 14.74
CA SER A 177 13.37 -12.69 13.96
C SER A 177 12.92 -12.00 12.68
N LEU A 178 11.97 -12.58 11.93
CA LEU A 178 11.40 -11.96 10.75
C LEU A 178 10.75 -10.60 11.07
N LEU A 179 10.02 -10.51 12.18
CA LEU A 179 9.42 -9.22 12.59
C LEU A 179 10.49 -8.15 12.89
N ARG A 180 11.63 -8.51 13.51
CA ARG A 180 12.75 -7.58 13.70
C ARG A 180 13.34 -7.13 12.37
N ALA A 181 13.56 -8.08 11.44
CA ALA A 181 14.09 -7.78 10.11
C ALA A 181 13.15 -6.87 9.31
N LEU A 182 11.83 -7.12 9.36
CA LEU A 182 10.82 -6.28 8.72
C LEU A 182 10.81 -4.85 9.30
N ARG A 183 10.93 -4.70 10.61
CA ARG A 183 11.01 -3.37 11.26
C ARG A 183 12.23 -2.58 10.82
N ARG A 184 13.41 -3.24 10.73
CA ARG A 184 14.63 -2.59 10.24
C ARG A 184 14.49 -2.16 8.79
N ALA A 185 14.08 -3.09 7.92
CA ALA A 185 13.91 -2.83 6.50
C ALA A 185 12.87 -1.74 6.20
N ALA A 186 11.78 -1.66 7.00
CA ALA A 186 10.77 -0.60 6.88
C ALA A 186 11.31 0.76 7.37
N ALA A 187 12.13 0.80 8.41
CA ALA A 187 12.76 2.03 8.90
C ALA A 187 13.73 2.63 7.87
N ASP A 188 14.48 1.78 7.16
CA ASP A 188 15.43 2.20 6.12
C ASP A 188 14.73 2.80 4.87
N ASP A 189 13.48 2.44 4.62
CA ASP A 189 12.69 2.98 3.49
C ASP A 189 12.08 4.36 3.77
N ILE A 190 12.06 4.79 5.04
CA ILE A 190 11.51 6.09 5.48
C ILE A 190 12.63 7.15 5.59
N ALA A 191 13.88 6.71 5.74
CA ALA A 191 15.05 7.57 5.85
C ALA A 191 15.51 8.10 4.49
#